data_db4b76aa6046572f8ee3942edaf9f2a2
#
_entry.id   db4b76aa6046572f8ee3942edaf9f2a2
#
_cell.length_a   1.000
_cell.length_b   1.000
_cell.length_c   1.000
_cell.angle_alpha   90.00
_cell.angle_beta   90.00
_cell.angle_gamma   90.00
#
_symmetry.space_group_name_H-M   'P 1'
#
loop_
_entity.id
_entity.type
_entity.pdbx_description
1 polymer ?
#
loop_
_entity_poly.entity_id
_entity_poly.type
_entity_poly.pdbx_seq_one_letter_code
_entity_poly.pdbx_strand_id
1 'polypeptide(L)'
;MSKEFRFPKILLIFKSLMICLMIIKTQLGSSALADERLKTDCHNTLEKARLWIRATDFNAPEEEKTRVKSAINIANQACRLAKESAPDDGEVLVNSAYALFAAEKKKEAVKLIQEASEIGYPPAMVMMARYLGQGKYMEKDSEGAWLLLIKTLKTKHDLARIQAALEFLPGGVGPENTKRAKSTLRGLINDGNSKAMVAYAMKVLKLKNAKPNTNESKEGIELLERAARKFQNPKAMILSSLLYNQGNVVKRNEQKAIEYAQLAIDAKVPQAFGTMGQIYQNQGDNEKAIEWFKKGAAIDDGFSQGMLGFMFSGGFGVKQDLAKAVGWWRKARWNGDRMAASYLQGHRDKQKAQKAWKESQKEKLKKQ
;
A
#
# COMPACT_ATOMS: atom_id res chain seq x y z
N MET A 1 -40.63 5.15 1.71
CA MET A 1 -40.34 3.89 2.43
C MET A 1 -38.86 3.68 2.41
N SER A 2 -38.18 4.11 3.48
CA SER A 2 -36.72 3.98 3.69
C SER A 2 -36.43 2.59 4.22
N LYS A 3 -35.73 1.76 3.45
CA LYS A 3 -35.16 0.50 3.95
C LYS A 3 -33.91 0.83 4.74
N GLU A 4 -34.03 0.83 6.05
CA GLU A 4 -32.89 0.80 6.97
C GLU A 4 -32.05 -0.45 6.73
N PHE A 5 -30.82 -0.26 6.29
CA PHE A 5 -29.80 -1.31 6.30
C PHE A 5 -29.34 -1.52 7.75
N ARG A 6 -29.96 -2.49 8.42
CA ARG A 6 -29.50 -2.97 9.73
C ARG A 6 -28.16 -3.68 9.59
N PHE A 7 -27.12 -3.11 10.22
CA PHE A 7 -25.79 -3.71 10.37
C PHE A 7 -25.51 -4.19 11.82
N PRO A 8 -26.27 -5.14 12.40
CA PRO A 8 -25.91 -5.65 13.72
C PRO A 8 -24.95 -6.85 13.68
N LYS A 9 -24.74 -7.52 12.53
CA LYS A 9 -23.99 -8.79 12.50
C LYS A 9 -22.46 -8.63 12.57
N ILE A 10 -21.91 -7.52 12.11
CA ILE A 10 -20.44 -7.34 12.06
C ILE A 10 -19.88 -7.10 13.47
N LEU A 11 -20.55 -6.33 14.31
CA LEU A 11 -20.10 -6.08 15.69
C LEU A 11 -20.20 -7.34 16.57
N LEU A 12 -21.21 -8.20 16.32
CA LEU A 12 -21.36 -9.49 17.02
C LEU A 12 -20.25 -10.49 16.62
N ILE A 13 -19.90 -10.53 15.32
CA ILE A 13 -18.81 -11.39 14.82
C ILE A 13 -17.47 -10.99 15.45
N PHE A 14 -17.20 -9.68 15.59
CA PHE A 14 -15.95 -9.20 16.22
C PHE A 14 -15.90 -9.49 17.72
N LYS A 15 -17.01 -9.34 18.45
CA LYS A 15 -17.08 -9.73 19.88
C LYS A 15 -16.92 -11.24 20.04
N SER A 16 -17.54 -12.05 19.19
CA SER A 16 -17.37 -13.52 19.20
C SER A 16 -15.93 -13.93 18.89
N LEU A 17 -15.25 -13.26 17.92
CA LEU A 17 -13.85 -13.55 17.61
C LEU A 17 -12.93 -13.27 18.80
N MET A 18 -13.17 -12.17 19.51
CA MET A 18 -12.38 -11.78 20.68
C MET A 18 -12.62 -12.72 21.88
N ILE A 19 -13.85 -13.16 22.09
CA ILE A 19 -14.19 -14.14 23.13
C ILE A 19 -13.58 -15.50 22.77
N CYS A 20 -13.64 -15.94 21.49
CA CYS A 20 -12.96 -17.15 21.03
C CYS A 20 -11.44 -17.09 21.23
N LEU A 21 -10.79 -15.94 20.96
CA LEU A 21 -9.34 -15.75 21.19
C LEU A 21 -8.98 -15.84 22.67
N MET A 22 -9.81 -15.30 23.59
CA MET A 22 -9.61 -15.46 25.03
C MET A 22 -9.82 -16.91 25.51
N ILE A 23 -10.84 -17.60 24.99
CA ILE A 23 -11.15 -19.00 25.35
C ILE A 23 -10.04 -19.93 24.82
N ILE A 24 -9.49 -19.66 23.64
CA ILE A 24 -8.38 -20.44 23.07
C ILE A 24 -7.12 -20.31 23.90
N LYS A 25 -6.81 -19.12 24.45
CA LYS A 25 -5.66 -18.91 25.34
C LYS A 25 -5.79 -19.69 26.67
N THR A 26 -7.01 -19.93 27.13
CA THR A 26 -7.25 -20.69 28.39
C THR A 26 -7.35 -22.19 28.20
N GLN A 27 -7.65 -22.67 27.01
CA GLN A 27 -7.82 -24.11 26.72
C GLN A 27 -6.63 -24.76 25.99
N LEU A 28 -5.82 -23.98 25.27
CA LEU A 28 -4.60 -24.43 24.61
C LEU A 28 -3.43 -23.89 25.41
N GLY A 29 -2.88 -24.68 26.30
CA GLY A 29 -1.54 -24.40 26.83
C GLY A 29 -0.60 -24.11 25.67
N SER A 30 0.46 -23.29 25.91
CA SER A 30 1.43 -22.76 24.94
C SER A 30 1.84 -23.77 23.85
N SER A 31 1.04 -23.91 22.81
CA SER A 31 1.39 -24.72 21.65
C SER A 31 1.91 -23.79 20.55
N ALA A 32 2.95 -24.19 19.84
CA ALA A 32 3.51 -23.45 18.70
C ALA A 32 2.44 -23.00 17.69
N LEU A 33 1.35 -23.77 17.57
CA LEU A 33 0.19 -23.46 16.72
C LEU A 33 -0.64 -22.28 17.23
N ALA A 34 -0.78 -22.11 18.56
CA ALA A 34 -1.49 -20.99 19.15
C ALA A 34 -0.69 -19.69 18.96
N ASP A 35 0.63 -19.74 19.13
CA ASP A 35 1.54 -18.63 18.93
C ASP A 35 1.54 -18.16 17.48
N GLU A 36 1.60 -19.07 16.52
CA GLU A 36 1.55 -18.77 15.08
C GLU A 36 0.21 -18.16 14.67
N ARG A 37 -0.89 -18.63 15.28
CA ARG A 37 -2.20 -18.02 15.05
C ARG A 37 -2.28 -16.59 15.58
N LEU A 38 -1.75 -16.31 16.77
CA LEU A 38 -1.72 -14.95 17.33
C LEU A 38 -0.89 -14.01 16.48
N LYS A 39 0.25 -14.45 15.91
CA LYS A 39 1.05 -13.70 14.96
C LYS A 39 0.25 -13.37 13.69
N THR A 40 -0.41 -14.36 13.13
CA THR A 40 -1.25 -14.19 11.93
C THR A 40 -2.41 -13.22 12.18
N ASP A 41 -3.08 -13.31 13.32
CA ASP A 41 -4.17 -12.40 13.69
C ASP A 41 -3.68 -10.96 13.88
N CYS A 42 -2.50 -10.75 14.49
CA CYS A 42 -1.85 -9.44 14.58
C CYS A 42 -1.58 -8.87 13.18
N HIS A 43 -0.97 -9.66 12.30
CA HIS A 43 -0.67 -9.24 10.93
C HIS A 43 -1.94 -8.86 10.16
N ASN A 44 -2.94 -9.72 10.14
CA ASN A 44 -4.17 -9.53 9.38
C ASN A 44 -4.99 -8.32 9.87
N THR A 45 -5.12 -8.15 11.18
CA THR A 45 -5.85 -7.02 11.78
C THR A 45 -5.12 -5.70 11.51
N LEU A 46 -3.78 -5.72 11.55
CA LEU A 46 -2.94 -4.57 11.24
C LEU A 46 -3.08 -4.16 9.76
N GLU A 47 -3.01 -5.10 8.82
CA GLU A 47 -3.18 -4.77 7.40
C GLU A 47 -4.58 -4.19 7.11
N LYS A 48 -5.61 -4.71 7.74
CA LYS A 48 -6.96 -4.17 7.65
C LYS A 48 -7.05 -2.74 8.22
N ALA A 49 -6.45 -2.49 9.38
CA ALA A 49 -6.39 -1.15 9.97
C ALA A 49 -5.62 -0.18 9.06
N ARG A 50 -4.51 -0.59 8.48
CA ARG A 50 -3.73 0.20 7.51
C ARG A 50 -4.52 0.60 6.28
N LEU A 51 -5.30 -0.33 5.71
CA LEU A 51 -6.18 -0.02 4.58
C LEU A 51 -7.18 1.07 4.96
N TRP A 52 -7.83 0.96 6.11
CA TRP A 52 -8.83 1.92 6.55
C TRP A 52 -8.23 3.28 6.90
N ILE A 53 -7.05 3.32 7.54
CA ILE A 53 -6.32 4.57 7.79
C ILE A 53 -6.00 5.29 6.47
N ARG A 54 -5.53 4.56 5.46
CA ARG A 54 -5.24 5.13 4.13
C ARG A 54 -6.49 5.60 3.40
N ALA A 55 -7.62 4.93 3.63
CA ALA A 55 -8.89 5.23 3.00
C ALA A 55 -9.61 6.44 3.61
N THR A 56 -9.29 6.81 4.86
CA THR A 56 -10.01 7.86 5.60
C THR A 56 -9.23 9.17 5.55
N ASP A 57 -9.85 10.22 5.05
CA ASP A 57 -9.28 11.56 5.07
C ASP A 57 -9.60 12.31 6.38
N PHE A 58 -8.92 13.46 6.60
CA PHE A 58 -9.12 14.30 7.78
C PHE A 58 -10.56 14.82 7.91
N ASN A 59 -11.24 15.05 6.79
CA ASN A 59 -12.63 15.56 6.73
C ASN A 59 -13.66 14.43 6.59
N ALA A 60 -13.30 13.18 6.85
CA ALA A 60 -14.21 12.06 6.81
C ALA A 60 -15.34 12.23 7.85
N PRO A 61 -16.56 11.72 7.58
CA PRO A 61 -17.64 11.68 8.56
C PRO A 61 -17.20 10.99 9.87
N GLU A 62 -17.76 11.43 11.00
CA GLU A 62 -17.37 10.93 12.32
C GLU A 62 -17.59 9.41 12.48
N GLU A 63 -18.62 8.87 11.84
CA GLU A 63 -18.87 7.43 11.81
C GLU A 63 -17.68 6.66 11.17
N GLU A 64 -17.09 7.18 10.11
CA GLU A 64 -15.93 6.57 9.45
C GLU A 64 -14.67 6.67 10.31
N LYS A 65 -14.44 7.80 10.95
CA LYS A 65 -13.33 7.97 11.91
C LYS A 65 -13.46 7.01 13.08
N THR A 66 -14.69 6.80 13.56
CA THR A 66 -14.96 5.84 14.63
C THR A 66 -14.65 4.41 14.21
N ARG A 67 -14.99 4.03 12.97
CA ARG A 67 -14.63 2.70 12.41
C ARG A 67 -13.12 2.50 12.32
N VAL A 68 -12.38 3.53 11.88
CA VAL A 68 -10.90 3.48 11.83
C VAL A 68 -10.31 3.33 13.22
N LYS A 69 -10.78 4.11 14.21
CA LYS A 69 -10.36 3.97 15.61
C LYS A 69 -10.62 2.57 16.14
N SER A 70 -11.79 2.00 15.82
CA SER A 70 -12.13 0.62 16.22
C SER A 70 -11.17 -0.40 15.59
N ALA A 71 -10.86 -0.27 14.29
CA ALA A 71 -9.92 -1.16 13.62
C ALA A 71 -8.49 -1.06 14.20
N ILE A 72 -8.04 0.15 14.52
CA ILE A 72 -6.75 0.38 15.18
C ILE A 72 -6.71 -0.29 16.55
N ASN A 73 -7.78 -0.16 17.34
CA ASN A 73 -7.87 -0.78 18.66
C ASN A 73 -7.85 -2.32 18.58
N ILE A 74 -8.54 -2.90 17.60
CA ILE A 74 -8.52 -4.36 17.35
C ILE A 74 -7.11 -4.81 16.98
N ALA A 75 -6.43 -4.10 16.07
CA ALA A 75 -5.05 -4.41 15.69
C ALA A 75 -4.09 -4.31 16.88
N ASN A 76 -4.19 -3.26 17.70
CA ASN A 76 -3.37 -3.10 18.90
C ASN A 76 -3.58 -4.25 19.90
N GLN A 77 -4.83 -4.67 20.09
CA GLN A 77 -5.13 -5.77 21.02
C GLN A 77 -4.60 -7.10 20.50
N ALA A 78 -4.80 -7.41 19.21
CA ALA A 78 -4.28 -8.63 18.59
C ALA A 78 -2.74 -8.68 18.66
N CYS A 79 -2.06 -7.55 18.34
CA CYS A 79 -0.61 -7.49 18.38
C CYS A 79 -0.06 -7.51 19.82
N ARG A 80 -0.79 -6.99 20.82
CA ARG A 80 -0.42 -7.14 22.22
C ARG A 80 -0.45 -8.61 22.66
N LEU A 81 -1.49 -9.35 22.31
CA LEU A 81 -1.58 -10.78 22.61
C LEU A 81 -0.46 -11.58 21.94
N ALA A 82 -0.13 -11.27 20.68
CA ALA A 82 0.99 -11.88 19.98
C ALA A 82 2.34 -11.57 20.68
N LYS A 83 2.55 -10.32 21.15
CA LYS A 83 3.76 -9.94 21.88
C LYS A 83 3.85 -10.61 23.24
N GLU A 84 2.75 -10.77 23.97
CA GLU A 84 2.71 -11.49 25.24
C GLU A 84 3.08 -12.98 25.07
N SER A 85 2.74 -13.57 23.91
CA SER A 85 3.04 -14.95 23.54
C SER A 85 4.49 -15.12 23.06
N ALA A 86 4.99 -14.19 22.27
CA ALA A 86 6.32 -14.21 21.65
C ALA A 86 7.04 -12.85 21.83
N PRO A 87 7.53 -12.53 23.04
CA PRO A 87 8.09 -11.21 23.36
C PRO A 87 9.37 -10.88 22.59
N ASP A 88 10.16 -11.89 22.24
CA ASP A 88 11.45 -11.76 21.55
C ASP A 88 11.34 -12.06 20.04
N ASP A 89 10.11 -12.16 19.49
CA ASP A 89 9.91 -12.32 18.06
C ASP A 89 9.97 -10.97 17.35
N GLY A 90 11.03 -10.77 16.55
CA GLY A 90 11.27 -9.50 15.86
C GLY A 90 10.17 -9.07 14.91
N GLU A 91 9.47 -10.01 14.27
CA GLU A 91 8.33 -9.72 13.41
C GLU A 91 7.12 -9.25 14.21
N VAL A 92 6.84 -9.90 15.32
CA VAL A 92 5.78 -9.52 16.26
C VAL A 92 6.04 -8.15 16.84
N LEU A 93 7.27 -7.85 17.25
CA LEU A 93 7.67 -6.53 17.77
C LEU A 93 7.45 -5.44 16.70
N VAL A 94 7.85 -5.67 15.45
CA VAL A 94 7.66 -4.72 14.36
C VAL A 94 6.17 -4.53 14.01
N ASN A 95 5.39 -5.60 13.97
CA ASN A 95 3.95 -5.50 13.72
C ASN A 95 3.23 -4.76 14.86
N SER A 96 3.62 -5.02 16.12
CA SER A 96 3.12 -4.29 17.30
C SER A 96 3.48 -2.80 17.24
N ALA A 97 4.71 -2.48 16.82
CA ALA A 97 5.13 -1.09 16.63
C ALA A 97 4.27 -0.39 15.55
N TYR A 98 3.98 -1.05 14.47
CA TYR A 98 3.09 -0.47 13.44
C TYR A 98 1.67 -0.23 13.94
N ALA A 99 1.13 -1.13 14.78
CA ALA A 99 -0.17 -0.93 15.40
C ALA A 99 -0.15 0.28 16.36
N LEU A 100 0.93 0.45 17.14
CA LEU A 100 1.14 1.61 18.00
C LEU A 100 1.32 2.92 17.22
N PHE A 101 2.04 2.91 16.08
CA PHE A 101 2.10 4.07 15.18
C PHE A 101 0.73 4.47 14.66
N ALA A 102 -0.10 3.48 14.30
CA ALA A 102 -1.47 3.73 13.88
C ALA A 102 -2.34 4.36 14.99
N ALA A 103 -2.04 4.03 16.25
CA ALA A 103 -2.68 4.60 17.44
C ALA A 103 -1.99 5.91 17.92
N GLU A 104 -1.09 6.48 17.11
CA GLU A 104 -0.31 7.69 17.42
C GLU A 104 0.63 7.59 18.65
N LYS A 105 0.82 6.40 19.18
CA LYS A 105 1.73 6.10 20.30
C LYS A 105 3.18 5.97 19.83
N LYS A 106 3.72 7.04 19.25
CA LYS A 106 4.99 7.04 18.51
C LYS A 106 6.18 6.62 19.37
N LYS A 107 6.25 7.07 20.64
CA LYS A 107 7.36 6.74 21.55
C LYS A 107 7.41 5.24 21.85
N GLU A 108 6.26 4.63 22.17
CA GLU A 108 6.16 3.20 22.43
C GLU A 108 6.49 2.37 21.18
N ALA A 109 6.01 2.82 20.01
CA ALA A 109 6.30 2.17 18.73
C ALA A 109 7.81 2.15 18.41
N VAL A 110 8.50 3.28 18.60
CA VAL A 110 9.94 3.38 18.34
C VAL A 110 10.73 2.48 19.29
N LYS A 111 10.31 2.37 20.57
CA LYS A 111 10.93 1.45 21.51
C LYS A 111 10.84 -0.01 21.05
N LEU A 112 9.70 -0.45 20.54
CA LEU A 112 9.57 -1.81 19.98
C LEU A 112 10.43 -2.05 18.73
N ILE A 113 10.59 -1.04 17.87
CA ILE A 113 11.53 -1.14 16.74
C ILE A 113 12.96 -1.24 17.22
N GLN A 114 13.31 -0.51 18.27
CA GLN A 114 14.63 -0.59 18.89
C GLN A 114 14.87 -1.98 19.48
N GLU A 115 13.96 -2.51 20.30
CA GLU A 115 13.99 -3.87 20.84
C GLU A 115 14.19 -4.91 19.73
N ALA A 116 13.39 -4.83 18.65
CA ALA A 116 13.51 -5.73 17.51
C ALA A 116 14.87 -5.60 16.77
N SER A 117 15.44 -4.40 16.73
CA SER A 117 16.75 -4.16 16.13
C SER A 117 17.88 -4.72 16.99
N GLU A 118 17.78 -4.61 18.32
CA GLU A 118 18.77 -5.11 19.31
C GLU A 118 18.85 -6.64 19.27
N ILE A 119 17.72 -7.34 19.19
CA ILE A 119 17.69 -8.80 18.99
C ILE A 119 18.16 -9.22 17.58
N GLY A 120 18.45 -8.27 16.70
CA GLY A 120 19.04 -8.52 15.39
C GLY A 120 18.02 -8.79 14.28
N TYR A 121 16.73 -8.44 14.44
CA TYR A 121 15.74 -8.62 13.39
C TYR A 121 16.01 -7.68 12.21
N PRO A 122 16.33 -8.21 11.00
CA PRO A 122 16.89 -7.39 9.92
C PRO A 122 15.97 -6.27 9.42
N PRO A 123 14.63 -6.44 9.27
CA PRO A 123 13.75 -5.35 8.91
C PRO A 123 13.75 -4.20 9.93
N ALA A 124 13.79 -4.50 11.22
CA ALA A 124 13.87 -3.49 12.28
C ALA A 124 15.18 -2.73 12.25
N MET A 125 16.31 -3.41 11.97
CA MET A 125 17.61 -2.76 11.82
C MET A 125 17.61 -1.70 10.70
N VAL A 126 16.96 -1.96 9.57
CA VAL A 126 16.80 -0.96 8.49
C VAL A 126 15.91 0.20 8.93
N MET A 127 14.84 -0.07 9.67
CA MET A 127 13.96 0.98 10.19
C MET A 127 14.70 1.88 11.19
N MET A 128 15.45 1.29 12.12
CA MET A 128 16.30 2.04 13.07
C MET A 128 17.34 2.88 12.34
N ALA A 129 18.02 2.32 11.34
CA ALA A 129 18.98 3.06 10.56
C ALA A 129 18.36 4.31 9.88
N ARG A 130 17.12 4.21 9.38
CA ARG A 130 16.39 5.36 8.84
C ARG A 130 16.06 6.40 9.92
N TYR A 131 15.64 5.97 11.09
CA TYR A 131 15.32 6.89 12.20
C TYR A 131 16.55 7.64 12.68
N LEU A 132 17.65 6.94 12.89
CA LEU A 132 18.94 7.53 13.26
C LEU A 132 19.49 8.47 12.17
N GLY A 133 19.51 8.02 10.92
CA GLY A 133 20.07 8.81 9.82
C GLY A 133 19.27 10.07 9.49
N GLN A 134 17.93 10.07 9.74
CA GLN A 134 17.06 11.23 9.55
C GLN A 134 16.93 12.11 10.79
N GLY A 135 17.35 11.65 11.97
CA GLY A 135 17.05 12.30 13.25
C GLY A 135 15.55 12.30 13.55
N LYS A 136 14.84 11.27 13.11
CA LYS A 136 13.38 11.16 13.27
C LYS A 136 13.06 10.31 14.50
N TYR A 137 12.31 10.86 15.43
CA TYR A 137 11.96 10.25 16.73
C TYR A 137 13.09 10.11 17.73
N MET A 138 14.33 10.35 17.35
CA MET A 138 15.54 10.28 18.17
C MET A 138 16.60 11.22 17.62
N GLU A 139 17.68 11.43 18.36
CA GLU A 139 18.81 12.21 17.91
C GLU A 139 19.46 11.59 16.66
N LYS A 140 19.94 12.46 15.77
CA LYS A 140 20.57 12.02 14.53
C LYS A 140 21.91 11.37 14.81
N ASP A 141 22.06 10.13 14.39
CA ASP A 141 23.30 9.36 14.44
C ASP A 141 23.56 8.69 13.10
N SER A 142 24.35 9.35 12.28
CA SER A 142 24.68 8.83 10.94
C SER A 142 25.63 7.64 10.96
N GLU A 143 26.49 7.54 12.00
CA GLU A 143 27.41 6.41 12.16
C GLU A 143 26.67 5.16 12.62
N GLY A 144 25.83 5.27 13.64
CA GLY A 144 24.96 4.17 14.07
C GLY A 144 24.03 3.68 12.99
N ALA A 145 23.46 4.60 12.19
CA ALA A 145 22.66 4.23 11.01
C ALA A 145 23.48 3.40 10.01
N TRP A 146 24.69 3.83 9.71
CA TRP A 146 25.59 3.12 8.79
C TRP A 146 25.96 1.72 9.30
N LEU A 147 26.30 1.59 10.58
CA LEU A 147 26.64 0.30 11.18
C LEU A 147 25.47 -0.69 11.11
N LEU A 148 24.24 -0.25 11.38
CA LEU A 148 23.06 -1.09 11.27
C LEU A 148 22.82 -1.55 9.82
N LEU A 149 22.98 -0.67 8.84
CA LEU A 149 22.85 -1.04 7.42
C LEU A 149 23.90 -2.08 7.03
N ILE A 150 25.19 -1.91 7.42
CA ILE A 150 26.24 -2.87 7.14
C ILE A 150 25.96 -4.23 7.79
N LYS A 151 25.50 -4.23 9.05
CA LYS A 151 25.10 -5.45 9.75
C LYS A 151 23.96 -6.16 9.00
N THR A 152 22.97 -5.40 8.54
CA THR A 152 21.83 -5.92 7.76
C THR A 152 22.26 -6.57 6.44
N LEU A 153 23.24 -5.99 5.73
CA LEU A 153 23.76 -6.56 4.48
C LEU A 153 24.39 -7.95 4.65
N LYS A 154 24.84 -8.29 5.86
CA LYS A 154 25.46 -9.59 6.19
C LYS A 154 24.42 -10.66 6.57
N THR A 155 23.16 -10.30 6.74
CA THR A 155 22.08 -11.26 7.09
C THR A 155 21.67 -12.10 5.89
N LYS A 156 20.93 -13.18 6.12
CA LYS A 156 20.30 -14.00 5.08
C LYS A 156 18.91 -13.49 4.66
N HIS A 157 18.46 -12.36 5.20
CA HIS A 157 17.12 -11.84 4.95
C HIS A 157 17.13 -10.93 3.70
N ASP A 158 16.83 -11.48 2.54
CA ASP A 158 16.98 -10.80 1.25
C ASP A 158 16.24 -9.47 1.16
N LEU A 159 15.00 -9.39 1.66
CA LEU A 159 14.24 -8.14 1.60
C LEU A 159 14.91 -7.02 2.40
N ALA A 160 15.43 -7.32 3.59
CA ALA A 160 16.17 -6.35 4.40
C ALA A 160 17.51 -5.98 3.74
N ARG A 161 18.23 -6.94 3.15
CA ARG A 161 19.45 -6.69 2.37
C ARG A 161 19.19 -5.76 1.19
N ILE A 162 18.10 -5.98 0.45
CA ILE A 162 17.67 -5.09 -0.65
C ILE A 162 17.40 -3.68 -0.12
N GLN A 163 16.63 -3.57 0.96
CA GLN A 163 16.30 -2.28 1.56
C GLN A 163 17.54 -1.56 2.07
N ALA A 164 18.43 -2.25 2.78
CA ALA A 164 19.69 -1.69 3.26
C ALA A 164 20.60 -1.23 2.11
N ALA A 165 20.69 -2.02 1.03
CA ALA A 165 21.46 -1.63 -0.15
C ALA A 165 20.91 -0.35 -0.82
N LEU A 166 19.58 -0.19 -0.88
CA LEU A 166 18.95 1.02 -1.41
C LEU A 166 19.26 2.28 -0.59
N GLU A 167 19.52 2.15 0.72
CA GLU A 167 19.89 3.27 1.60
C GLU A 167 21.33 3.80 1.36
N PHE A 168 22.17 3.03 0.65
CA PHE A 168 23.50 3.47 0.19
C PHE A 168 23.48 4.14 -1.19
N LEU A 169 22.33 4.20 -1.85
CA LEU A 169 22.15 4.92 -3.11
C LEU A 169 21.77 6.39 -2.86
N PRO A 170 21.98 7.30 -3.80
CA PRO A 170 21.61 8.72 -3.65
C PRO A 170 20.20 8.91 -3.11
N GLY A 171 20.07 9.73 -2.06
CA GLY A 171 18.82 9.99 -1.35
C GLY A 171 18.41 8.93 -0.31
N GLY A 172 19.30 8.02 0.05
CA GLY A 172 19.19 7.17 1.24
C GLY A 172 19.84 7.82 2.48
N VAL A 173 19.74 7.17 3.63
CA VAL A 173 20.25 7.68 4.91
C VAL A 173 21.69 7.27 5.20
N GLY A 174 22.20 6.25 4.52
CA GLY A 174 23.60 5.84 4.64
C GLY A 174 24.53 6.79 3.88
N PRO A 175 25.84 6.81 4.20
CA PRO A 175 26.81 7.49 3.37
C PRO A 175 26.74 6.90 1.95
N GLU A 176 26.76 7.78 0.93
CA GLU A 176 26.65 7.33 -0.45
C GLU A 176 27.77 6.35 -0.80
N ASN A 177 27.41 5.11 -0.98
CA ASN A 177 28.31 4.04 -1.41
C ASN A 177 27.67 3.24 -2.54
N THR A 178 27.53 3.92 -3.67
CA THR A 178 26.90 3.36 -4.87
C THR A 178 27.58 2.05 -5.33
N LYS A 179 28.88 1.90 -5.15
CA LYS A 179 29.61 0.67 -5.51
C LYS A 179 29.14 -0.51 -4.65
N ARG A 180 29.04 -0.34 -3.33
CA ARG A 180 28.57 -1.37 -2.40
C ARG A 180 27.10 -1.73 -2.65
N ALA A 181 26.26 -0.71 -2.81
CA ALA A 181 24.84 -0.89 -3.11
C ALA A 181 24.64 -1.71 -4.39
N LYS A 182 25.30 -1.29 -5.48
CA LYS A 182 25.22 -1.98 -6.77
C LYS A 182 25.79 -3.41 -6.68
N SER A 183 26.90 -3.63 -5.98
CA SER A 183 27.47 -4.98 -5.78
C SER A 183 26.50 -5.91 -5.05
N THR A 184 25.91 -5.46 -3.94
CA THR A 184 24.93 -6.27 -3.19
C THR A 184 23.69 -6.58 -4.03
N LEU A 185 23.13 -5.58 -4.70
CA LEU A 185 21.93 -5.78 -5.53
C LEU A 185 22.23 -6.68 -6.73
N ARG A 186 23.40 -6.52 -7.40
CA ARG A 186 23.84 -7.40 -8.50
C ARG A 186 24.04 -8.83 -8.04
N GLY A 187 24.62 -9.07 -6.87
CA GLY A 187 24.71 -10.41 -6.30
C GLY A 187 23.33 -11.06 -6.20
N LEU A 188 22.39 -10.40 -5.57
CA LEU A 188 21.02 -10.89 -5.44
C LEU A 188 20.30 -11.07 -6.80
N ILE A 189 20.56 -10.17 -7.75
CA ILE A 189 20.02 -10.26 -9.13
C ILE A 189 20.58 -11.47 -9.87
N ASN A 190 21.88 -11.75 -9.71
CA ASN A 190 22.55 -12.90 -10.33
C ASN A 190 22.03 -14.21 -9.74
N ASP A 191 21.74 -14.22 -8.44
CA ASP A 191 21.09 -15.34 -7.74
C ASP A 191 19.60 -15.52 -8.12
N GLY A 192 19.10 -14.72 -9.06
CA GLY A 192 17.73 -14.82 -9.55
C GLY A 192 16.66 -14.14 -8.67
N ASN A 193 17.05 -13.31 -7.70
CA ASN A 193 16.10 -12.63 -6.82
C ASN A 193 15.30 -11.57 -7.57
N SER A 194 14.08 -11.91 -7.97
CA SER A 194 13.20 -11.01 -8.74
C SER A 194 12.78 -9.74 -7.97
N LYS A 195 12.75 -9.78 -6.64
CA LYS A 195 12.48 -8.59 -5.82
C LYS A 195 13.63 -7.59 -5.90
N ALA A 196 14.89 -8.08 -5.94
CA ALA A 196 16.07 -7.25 -6.14
C ALA A 196 16.08 -6.63 -7.55
N MET A 197 15.70 -7.39 -8.59
CA MET A 197 15.55 -6.87 -9.95
C MET A 197 14.56 -5.70 -10.00
N VAL A 198 13.36 -5.89 -9.44
CA VAL A 198 12.33 -4.85 -9.39
C VAL A 198 12.79 -3.63 -8.58
N ALA A 199 13.40 -3.85 -7.42
CA ALA A 199 13.86 -2.76 -6.55
C ALA A 199 14.95 -1.91 -7.22
N TYR A 200 15.93 -2.54 -7.84
CA TYR A 200 16.99 -1.85 -8.59
C TYR A 200 16.42 -1.11 -9.80
N ALA A 201 15.58 -1.77 -10.60
CA ALA A 201 14.91 -1.16 -11.75
C ALA A 201 14.09 0.08 -11.36
N MET A 202 13.28 -0.01 -10.31
CA MET A 202 12.51 1.15 -9.81
C MET A 202 13.41 2.32 -9.38
N LYS A 203 14.58 2.04 -8.81
CA LYS A 203 15.53 3.07 -8.38
C LYS A 203 16.20 3.74 -9.57
N VAL A 204 16.69 2.97 -10.57
CA VAL A 204 17.39 3.53 -11.74
C VAL A 204 16.43 4.18 -12.73
N LEU A 205 15.23 3.63 -12.89
CA LEU A 205 14.21 4.22 -13.74
C LEU A 205 13.61 5.48 -13.15
N LYS A 206 13.77 5.74 -11.82
CA LYS A 206 13.18 6.90 -11.11
C LYS A 206 11.85 7.29 -11.73
N LEU A 207 10.87 6.40 -11.77
CA LEU A 207 9.65 6.37 -12.59
C LEU A 207 9.00 7.74 -12.92
N LYS A 208 9.46 8.83 -12.30
CA LYS A 208 9.04 10.21 -12.59
C LYS A 208 10.08 11.05 -13.35
N ASN A 209 11.38 10.68 -13.35
CA ASN A 209 12.47 11.54 -13.86
C ASN A 209 13.58 10.78 -14.59
N ALA A 210 13.37 9.55 -15.04
CA ALA A 210 14.38 8.82 -15.80
C ALA A 210 14.58 9.51 -17.17
N LYS A 211 15.83 9.78 -17.51
CA LYS A 211 16.16 10.19 -18.88
C LYS A 211 15.97 8.97 -19.79
N PRO A 212 15.16 9.06 -20.86
CA PRO A 212 15.01 7.96 -21.79
C PRO A 212 16.36 7.64 -22.47
N ASN A 213 16.55 6.38 -22.86
CA ASN A 213 17.68 5.88 -23.63
C ASN A 213 19.07 5.90 -22.96
N THR A 214 19.16 6.08 -21.63
CA THR A 214 20.42 5.86 -20.92
C THR A 214 20.70 4.36 -20.74
N ASN A 215 21.97 3.97 -20.58
CA ASN A 215 22.34 2.58 -20.30
C ASN A 215 21.67 2.08 -19.00
N GLU A 216 21.55 2.93 -17.99
CA GLU A 216 20.87 2.62 -16.75
C GLU A 216 19.36 2.38 -16.95
N SER A 217 18.72 3.17 -17.81
CA SER A 217 17.31 2.97 -18.15
C SER A 217 17.09 1.66 -18.90
N LYS A 218 17.97 1.32 -19.84
CA LYS A 218 17.92 0.04 -20.57
C LYS A 218 18.10 -1.15 -19.62
N GLU A 219 19.12 -1.11 -18.75
CA GLU A 219 19.34 -2.13 -17.71
C GLU A 219 18.10 -2.31 -16.81
N GLY A 220 17.51 -1.21 -16.35
CA GLY A 220 16.30 -1.25 -15.53
C GLY A 220 15.10 -1.88 -16.23
N ILE A 221 14.91 -1.58 -17.52
CA ILE A 221 13.84 -2.16 -18.34
C ILE A 221 14.05 -3.67 -18.50
N GLU A 222 15.25 -4.09 -18.89
CA GLU A 222 15.62 -5.50 -19.06
C GLU A 222 15.41 -6.31 -17.78
N LEU A 223 15.74 -5.73 -16.63
CA LEU A 223 15.52 -6.36 -15.33
C LEU A 223 14.03 -6.50 -15.00
N LEU A 224 13.20 -5.50 -15.32
CA LEU A 224 11.74 -5.62 -15.15
C LEU A 224 11.16 -6.71 -16.06
N GLU A 225 11.53 -6.71 -17.33
CA GLU A 225 11.08 -7.72 -18.29
C GLU A 225 11.52 -9.12 -17.87
N ARG A 226 12.77 -9.29 -17.45
CA ARG A 226 13.29 -10.57 -16.93
C ARG A 226 12.54 -11.01 -15.67
N ALA A 227 12.29 -10.10 -14.72
CA ALA A 227 11.53 -10.39 -13.51
C ALA A 227 10.09 -10.79 -13.83
N ALA A 228 9.45 -10.12 -14.80
CA ALA A 228 8.08 -10.41 -15.22
C ALA A 228 7.97 -11.77 -15.93
N ARG A 229 8.79 -12.01 -16.96
CA ARG A 229 8.66 -13.19 -17.81
C ARG A 229 9.27 -14.45 -17.19
N LYS A 230 10.52 -14.37 -16.71
CA LYS A 230 11.24 -15.55 -16.21
C LYS A 230 10.85 -15.91 -14.79
N PHE A 231 10.62 -14.92 -13.95
CA PHE A 231 10.36 -15.14 -12.52
C PHE A 231 8.91 -14.89 -12.12
N GLN A 232 8.05 -14.60 -13.08
CA GLN A 232 6.61 -14.37 -12.87
C GLN A 232 6.33 -13.40 -11.71
N ASN A 233 7.18 -12.38 -11.54
CA ASN A 233 7.03 -11.41 -10.47
C ASN A 233 5.82 -10.50 -10.73
N PRO A 234 4.79 -10.51 -9.88
CA PRO A 234 3.55 -9.76 -10.12
C PRO A 234 3.77 -8.25 -10.26
N LYS A 235 4.65 -7.70 -9.43
CA LYS A 235 4.95 -6.27 -9.45
C LYS A 235 5.71 -5.87 -10.72
N ALA A 236 6.60 -6.74 -11.22
CA ALA A 236 7.31 -6.51 -12.46
C ALA A 236 6.36 -6.51 -13.67
N MET A 237 5.40 -7.43 -13.71
CA MET A 237 4.40 -7.49 -14.79
C MET A 237 3.59 -6.18 -14.86
N ILE A 238 3.05 -5.71 -13.74
CA ILE A 238 2.31 -4.45 -13.67
C ILE A 238 3.19 -3.26 -14.05
N LEU A 239 4.43 -3.18 -13.51
CA LEU A 239 5.35 -2.07 -13.82
C LEU A 239 5.76 -2.05 -15.29
N SER A 240 6.03 -3.22 -15.91
CA SER A 240 6.35 -3.31 -17.34
C SER A 240 5.17 -2.87 -18.21
N SER A 241 3.97 -3.30 -17.86
CA SER A 241 2.76 -2.86 -18.56
C SER A 241 2.59 -1.35 -18.50
N LEU A 242 2.68 -0.75 -17.30
CA LEU A 242 2.57 0.70 -17.11
C LEU A 242 3.68 1.47 -17.83
N LEU A 243 4.91 0.96 -17.82
CA LEU A 243 6.06 1.55 -18.49
C LEU A 243 5.83 1.72 -19.99
N TYR A 244 5.37 0.65 -20.65
CA TYR A 244 5.06 0.67 -22.08
C TYR A 244 3.78 1.45 -22.42
N ASN A 245 2.82 1.49 -21.52
CA ASN A 245 1.59 2.28 -21.70
C ASN A 245 1.85 3.79 -21.60
N GLN A 246 2.71 4.22 -20.66
CA GLN A 246 3.00 5.64 -20.44
C GLN A 246 3.96 6.23 -21.48
N GLY A 247 4.94 5.46 -21.91
CA GLY A 247 5.91 5.91 -22.91
C GLY A 247 6.93 6.95 -22.41
N ASN A 248 7.07 7.16 -21.09
CA ASN A 248 7.92 8.22 -20.53
C ASN A 248 9.41 7.87 -20.55
N VAL A 249 9.74 6.59 -20.40
CA VAL A 249 11.14 6.07 -20.31
C VAL A 249 11.49 5.26 -21.54
N VAL A 250 10.51 4.58 -22.10
CA VAL A 250 10.58 3.82 -23.36
C VAL A 250 9.56 4.39 -24.34
N LYS A 251 9.75 4.16 -25.62
CA LYS A 251 8.72 4.47 -26.62
C LYS A 251 7.44 3.71 -26.24
N ARG A 252 6.31 4.43 -26.21
CA ARG A 252 5.00 3.82 -25.98
C ARG A 252 4.80 2.62 -26.91
N ASN A 253 4.36 1.52 -26.33
CA ASN A 253 4.08 0.29 -27.07
C ASN A 253 2.86 -0.38 -26.46
N GLU A 254 1.71 -0.16 -27.08
CA GLU A 254 0.41 -0.63 -26.59
C GLU A 254 0.33 -2.16 -26.56
N GLN A 255 0.90 -2.83 -27.56
CA GLN A 255 0.89 -4.28 -27.66
C GLN A 255 1.69 -4.91 -26.50
N LYS A 256 2.90 -4.40 -26.20
CA LYS A 256 3.67 -4.83 -25.04
C LYS A 256 2.95 -4.51 -23.71
N ALA A 257 2.31 -3.34 -23.63
CA ALA A 257 1.54 -2.99 -22.42
C ALA A 257 0.42 -4.00 -22.16
N ILE A 258 -0.35 -4.34 -23.18
CA ILE A 258 -1.42 -5.36 -23.11
C ILE A 258 -0.84 -6.73 -22.78
N GLU A 259 0.27 -7.14 -23.42
CA GLU A 259 0.93 -8.42 -23.16
C GLU A 259 1.33 -8.59 -21.69
N TYR A 260 1.99 -7.58 -21.09
CA TYR A 260 2.36 -7.64 -19.68
C TYR A 260 1.16 -7.56 -18.72
N ALA A 261 0.11 -6.82 -19.09
CA ALA A 261 -1.13 -6.81 -18.31
C ALA A 261 -1.83 -8.19 -18.37
N GLN A 262 -1.83 -8.85 -19.55
CA GLN A 262 -2.38 -10.19 -19.70
C GLN A 262 -1.58 -11.22 -18.89
N LEU A 263 -0.23 -11.17 -18.94
CA LEU A 263 0.60 -12.02 -18.06
C LEU A 263 0.24 -11.85 -16.58
N ALA A 264 -0.05 -10.63 -16.13
CA ALA A 264 -0.46 -10.36 -14.77
C ALA A 264 -1.89 -10.90 -14.47
N ILE A 265 -2.81 -10.86 -15.43
CA ILE A 265 -4.15 -11.46 -15.31
C ILE A 265 -4.04 -12.98 -15.17
N ASP A 266 -3.24 -13.62 -16.02
CA ASP A 266 -3.03 -15.07 -16.02
C ASP A 266 -2.37 -15.55 -14.71
N ALA A 267 -1.49 -14.69 -14.15
CA ALA A 267 -0.89 -14.89 -12.82
C ALA A 267 -1.85 -14.50 -11.66
N LYS A 268 -3.11 -14.19 -11.93
CA LYS A 268 -4.15 -13.83 -10.95
C LYS A 268 -3.80 -12.62 -10.08
N VAL A 269 -3.06 -11.65 -10.66
CA VAL A 269 -2.72 -10.40 -9.97
C VAL A 269 -3.93 -9.46 -9.99
N PRO A 270 -4.54 -9.11 -8.86
CA PRO A 270 -5.79 -8.33 -8.82
C PRO A 270 -5.71 -7.00 -9.57
N GLN A 271 -4.59 -6.28 -9.44
CA GLN A 271 -4.36 -4.97 -10.07
C GLN A 271 -4.27 -5.01 -11.59
N ALA A 272 -4.14 -6.21 -12.18
CA ALA A 272 -3.99 -6.37 -13.63
C ALA A 272 -5.23 -5.93 -14.41
N PHE A 273 -6.42 -6.16 -13.86
CA PHE A 273 -7.68 -5.70 -14.49
C PHE A 273 -7.75 -4.18 -14.58
N GLY A 274 -7.40 -3.48 -13.49
CA GLY A 274 -7.31 -2.02 -13.47
C GLY A 274 -6.26 -1.48 -14.44
N THR A 275 -5.11 -2.16 -14.55
CA THR A 275 -4.06 -1.82 -15.51
C THR A 275 -4.54 -1.98 -16.95
N MET A 276 -5.24 -3.07 -17.28
CA MET A 276 -5.83 -3.28 -18.60
C MET A 276 -6.87 -2.20 -18.93
N GLY A 277 -7.75 -1.87 -17.98
CA GLY A 277 -8.72 -0.78 -18.15
C GLY A 277 -8.05 0.56 -18.43
N GLN A 278 -6.95 0.87 -17.74
CA GLN A 278 -6.18 2.09 -17.97
C GLN A 278 -5.52 2.13 -19.36
N ILE A 279 -5.08 0.99 -19.90
CA ILE A 279 -4.54 0.92 -21.26
C ILE A 279 -5.61 1.32 -22.28
N TYR A 280 -6.81 0.70 -22.21
CA TYR A 280 -7.92 1.01 -23.12
C TYR A 280 -8.41 2.45 -22.96
N GLN A 281 -8.45 2.98 -21.74
CA GLN A 281 -8.77 4.38 -21.51
C GLN A 281 -7.78 5.32 -22.20
N ASN A 282 -6.48 5.02 -22.13
CA ASN A 282 -5.42 5.81 -22.80
C ASN A 282 -5.48 5.70 -24.34
N GLN A 283 -6.13 4.66 -24.87
CA GLN A 283 -6.45 4.51 -26.30
C GLN A 283 -7.72 5.28 -26.71
N GLY A 284 -8.48 5.79 -25.73
CA GLY A 284 -9.78 6.42 -25.96
C GLY A 284 -10.97 5.43 -26.01
N ASP A 285 -10.71 4.12 -25.91
CA ASP A 285 -11.74 3.08 -25.89
C ASP A 285 -12.35 2.96 -24.48
N ASN A 286 -13.20 3.94 -24.16
CA ASN A 286 -13.80 4.04 -22.83
C ASN A 286 -14.77 2.89 -22.53
N GLU A 287 -15.38 2.29 -23.53
CA GLU A 287 -16.31 1.16 -23.35
C GLU A 287 -15.54 -0.07 -22.87
N LYS A 288 -14.46 -0.46 -23.57
CA LYS A 288 -13.59 -1.54 -23.12
C LYS A 288 -12.92 -1.24 -21.78
N ALA A 289 -12.52 0.01 -21.53
CA ALA A 289 -11.95 0.40 -20.24
C ALA A 289 -12.92 0.09 -19.11
N ILE A 290 -14.20 0.43 -19.26
CA ILE A 290 -15.25 0.15 -18.26
C ILE A 290 -15.45 -1.36 -18.05
N GLU A 291 -15.41 -2.16 -19.11
CA GLU A 291 -15.52 -3.62 -18.97
C GLU A 291 -14.41 -4.19 -18.11
N TRP A 292 -13.16 -3.75 -18.33
CA TRP A 292 -12.01 -4.17 -17.54
C TRP A 292 -12.06 -3.65 -16.10
N PHE A 293 -12.45 -2.39 -15.91
CA PHE A 293 -12.64 -1.87 -14.55
C PHE A 293 -13.76 -2.59 -13.79
N LYS A 294 -14.85 -3.01 -14.47
CA LYS A 294 -15.89 -3.85 -13.85
C LYS A 294 -15.35 -5.20 -13.40
N LYS A 295 -14.49 -5.85 -14.20
CA LYS A 295 -13.83 -7.12 -13.80
C LYS A 295 -12.97 -6.93 -12.55
N GLY A 296 -12.15 -5.86 -12.48
CA GLY A 296 -11.36 -5.56 -11.29
C GLY A 296 -12.22 -5.20 -10.08
N ALA A 297 -13.27 -4.42 -10.28
CA ALA A 297 -14.19 -4.03 -9.22
C ALA A 297 -14.96 -5.22 -8.61
N ALA A 298 -15.19 -6.27 -9.39
CA ALA A 298 -15.85 -7.51 -8.94
C ALA A 298 -15.00 -8.31 -7.95
N ILE A 299 -13.69 -8.10 -7.94
CA ILE A 299 -12.72 -8.71 -7.00
C ILE A 299 -12.20 -7.70 -5.99
N ASP A 300 -12.96 -6.63 -5.76
CA ASP A 300 -12.66 -5.57 -4.80
C ASP A 300 -11.34 -4.81 -5.05
N ASP A 301 -10.83 -4.76 -6.29
CA ASP A 301 -9.72 -3.88 -6.64
C ASP A 301 -10.13 -2.41 -6.49
N GLY A 302 -9.56 -1.74 -5.48
CA GLY A 302 -9.88 -0.36 -5.15
C GLY A 302 -9.61 0.62 -6.29
N PHE A 303 -8.52 0.41 -7.05
CA PHE A 303 -8.20 1.26 -8.20
C PHE A 303 -9.28 1.15 -9.30
N SER A 304 -9.68 -0.06 -9.67
CA SER A 304 -10.75 -0.29 -10.65
C SER A 304 -12.08 0.33 -10.21
N GLN A 305 -12.42 0.21 -8.93
CA GLN A 305 -13.61 0.84 -8.37
C GLN A 305 -13.51 2.38 -8.43
N GLY A 306 -12.34 2.96 -8.14
CA GLY A 306 -12.07 4.39 -8.25
C GLY A 306 -12.25 4.90 -9.67
N MET A 307 -11.73 4.13 -10.64
CA MET A 307 -11.85 4.45 -12.06
C MET A 307 -13.29 4.35 -12.56
N LEU A 308 -14.08 3.36 -12.12
CA LEU A 308 -15.52 3.35 -12.42
C LEU A 308 -16.23 4.61 -11.90
N GLY A 309 -15.90 5.05 -10.67
CA GLY A 309 -16.39 6.31 -10.15
C GLY A 309 -16.05 7.50 -11.05
N PHE A 310 -14.81 7.56 -11.53
CA PHE A 310 -14.36 8.59 -12.46
C PHE A 310 -15.14 8.53 -13.80
N MET A 311 -15.29 7.35 -14.40
CA MET A 311 -16.03 7.17 -15.66
C MET A 311 -17.49 7.61 -15.53
N PHE A 312 -18.20 7.21 -14.46
CA PHE A 312 -19.57 7.64 -14.21
C PHE A 312 -19.68 9.14 -13.92
N SER A 313 -18.69 9.75 -13.27
CA SER A 313 -18.71 11.19 -12.94
C SER A 313 -18.58 12.08 -14.18
N GLY A 314 -17.80 11.63 -15.16
CA GLY A 314 -17.54 12.37 -16.40
C GLY A 314 -18.45 11.95 -17.57
N GLY A 315 -19.15 10.83 -17.47
CA GLY A 315 -19.92 10.28 -18.60
C GLY A 315 -19.02 9.66 -19.67
N PHE A 316 -17.82 9.17 -19.31
CA PHE A 316 -16.87 8.59 -20.25
C PHE A 316 -17.27 7.14 -20.59
N GLY A 317 -17.74 6.88 -21.80
CA GLY A 317 -18.21 5.56 -22.24
C GLY A 317 -19.48 5.04 -21.54
N VAL A 318 -20.08 5.85 -20.67
CA VAL A 318 -21.36 5.59 -19.97
C VAL A 318 -22.13 6.88 -19.79
N LYS A 319 -23.44 6.77 -19.58
CA LYS A 319 -24.23 7.94 -19.17
C LYS A 319 -23.73 8.47 -17.82
N GLN A 320 -23.52 9.79 -17.75
CA GLN A 320 -23.11 10.44 -16.51
C GLN A 320 -24.09 10.15 -15.37
N ASP A 321 -23.56 9.72 -14.23
CA ASP A 321 -24.33 9.40 -13.03
C ASP A 321 -23.49 9.66 -11.77
N LEU A 322 -23.65 10.83 -11.18
CA LEU A 322 -22.91 11.25 -10.01
C LEU A 322 -23.24 10.41 -8.78
N ALA A 323 -24.46 9.88 -8.65
CA ALA A 323 -24.85 9.03 -7.54
C ALA A 323 -24.08 7.69 -7.60
N LYS A 324 -24.01 7.08 -8.78
CA LYS A 324 -23.19 5.88 -8.99
C LYS A 324 -21.71 6.17 -8.79
N ALA A 325 -21.21 7.32 -9.27
CA ALA A 325 -19.82 7.72 -9.07
C ALA A 325 -19.45 7.76 -7.58
N VAL A 326 -20.27 8.42 -6.76
CA VAL A 326 -20.07 8.48 -5.30
C VAL A 326 -20.13 7.09 -4.66
N GLY A 327 -21.05 6.23 -5.11
CA GLY A 327 -21.13 4.84 -4.66
C GLY A 327 -19.84 4.06 -4.92
N TRP A 328 -19.29 4.19 -6.14
CA TRP A 328 -18.02 3.55 -6.51
C TRP A 328 -16.81 4.12 -5.74
N TRP A 329 -16.71 5.44 -5.59
CA TRP A 329 -15.62 6.05 -4.81
C TRP A 329 -15.66 5.67 -3.33
N ARG A 330 -16.84 5.47 -2.74
CA ARG A 330 -16.95 4.93 -1.38
C ARG A 330 -16.38 3.52 -1.28
N LYS A 331 -16.72 2.62 -2.22
CA LYS A 331 -16.16 1.26 -2.27
C LYS A 331 -14.65 1.30 -2.48
N ALA A 332 -14.17 2.06 -3.48
CA ALA A 332 -12.77 2.22 -3.79
C ALA A 332 -11.95 2.66 -2.58
N ARG A 333 -12.47 3.64 -1.84
CA ARG A 333 -11.83 4.13 -0.61
C ARG A 333 -11.70 3.02 0.43
N TRP A 334 -12.74 2.22 0.65
CA TRP A 334 -12.70 1.08 1.57
C TRP A 334 -11.71 0.00 1.14
N ASN A 335 -11.48 -0.12 -0.16
CA ASN A 335 -10.52 -1.06 -0.75
C ASN A 335 -9.14 -0.42 -1.01
N GLY A 336 -8.85 0.72 -0.37
CA GLY A 336 -7.50 1.30 -0.28
C GLY A 336 -7.11 2.23 -1.42
N ASP A 337 -8.03 2.64 -2.29
CA ASP A 337 -7.75 3.67 -3.31
C ASP A 337 -7.64 5.05 -2.66
N ARG A 338 -6.45 5.64 -2.73
CA ARG A 338 -6.15 6.96 -2.18
C ARG A 338 -6.83 8.10 -2.93
N MET A 339 -7.04 7.95 -4.24
CA MET A 339 -7.66 9.00 -5.06
C MET A 339 -9.16 9.12 -4.78
N ALA A 340 -9.80 8.02 -4.40
CA ALA A 340 -11.22 7.99 -4.09
C ALA A 340 -11.61 8.97 -2.95
N ALA A 341 -10.76 9.12 -1.93
CA ALA A 341 -10.98 10.10 -0.86
C ALA A 341 -11.00 11.53 -1.39
N SER A 342 -10.06 11.87 -2.28
CA SER A 342 -9.97 13.18 -2.92
C SER A 342 -11.19 13.47 -3.81
N TYR A 343 -11.64 12.49 -4.60
CA TYR A 343 -12.84 12.64 -5.42
C TYR A 343 -14.11 12.87 -4.59
N LEU A 344 -14.26 12.13 -3.51
CA LEU A 344 -15.37 12.29 -2.57
C LEU A 344 -15.34 13.67 -1.90
N GLN A 345 -14.17 14.17 -1.51
CA GLN A 345 -14.01 15.50 -0.95
C GLN A 345 -14.40 16.56 -1.96
N GLY A 346 -13.86 16.52 -3.17
CA GLY A 346 -14.20 17.46 -4.24
C GLY A 346 -15.70 17.49 -4.58
N HIS A 347 -16.37 16.32 -4.51
CA HIS A 347 -17.82 16.26 -4.69
C HIS A 347 -18.58 16.96 -3.54
N ARG A 348 -18.18 16.72 -2.28
CA ARG A 348 -18.79 17.40 -1.11
C ARG A 348 -18.60 18.92 -1.17
N ASP A 349 -17.42 19.38 -1.57
CA ASP A 349 -17.12 20.81 -1.66
C ASP A 349 -17.96 21.50 -2.74
N LYS A 350 -18.14 20.85 -3.90
CA LYS A 350 -19.06 21.32 -4.95
C LYS A 350 -20.50 21.41 -4.45
N GLN A 351 -20.99 20.44 -3.70
CA GLN A 351 -22.34 20.47 -3.13
C GLN A 351 -22.51 21.61 -2.13
N LYS A 352 -21.52 21.83 -1.23
CA LYS A 352 -21.53 22.95 -0.28
C LYS A 352 -21.55 24.29 -0.99
N ALA A 353 -20.69 24.48 -1.99
CA ALA A 353 -20.63 25.70 -2.78
C ALA A 353 -21.95 25.97 -3.52
N GLN A 354 -22.56 24.93 -4.11
CA GLN A 354 -23.84 25.05 -4.79
C GLN A 354 -24.98 25.40 -3.83
N LYS A 355 -24.99 24.86 -2.62
CA LYS A 355 -25.96 25.18 -1.56
C LYS A 355 -25.80 26.63 -1.13
N ALA A 356 -24.59 27.07 -0.81
CA ALA A 356 -24.30 28.44 -0.41
C ALA A 356 -24.68 29.45 -1.50
N TRP A 357 -24.42 29.13 -2.77
CA TRP A 357 -24.83 29.97 -3.89
C TRP A 357 -26.37 30.11 -3.97
N LYS A 358 -27.11 29.01 -3.85
CA LYS A 358 -28.59 29.03 -3.85
C LYS A 358 -29.16 29.84 -2.70
N GLU A 359 -28.56 29.72 -1.51
CA GLU A 359 -28.95 30.52 -0.32
C GLU A 359 -28.70 32.02 -0.55
N SER A 360 -27.53 32.37 -1.09
CA SER A 360 -27.21 33.76 -1.48
C SER A 360 -28.19 34.35 -2.50
N GLN A 361 -28.60 33.58 -3.51
CA GLN A 361 -29.60 34.05 -4.48
C GLN A 361 -30.97 34.27 -3.84
N LYS A 362 -31.39 33.38 -2.92
CA LYS A 362 -32.65 33.56 -2.16
C LYS A 362 -32.65 34.81 -1.28
N GLU A 363 -31.49 35.12 -0.66
CA GLU A 363 -31.36 36.34 0.13
C GLU A 363 -31.42 37.62 -0.71
N LYS A 364 -30.78 37.60 -1.92
CA LYS A 364 -30.86 38.74 -2.86
C LYS A 364 -32.29 38.98 -3.33
N LEU A 365 -33.06 37.93 -3.62
CA LEU A 365 -34.46 38.02 -4.03
C LEU A 365 -35.38 38.52 -2.90
N LYS A 366 -35.05 38.28 -1.64
CA LYS A 366 -35.83 38.81 -0.49
C LYS A 366 -35.57 40.29 -0.20
N LYS A 367 -34.45 40.83 -0.71
CA LYS A 367 -34.06 42.24 -0.53
C LYS A 367 -34.52 43.15 -1.67
N GLN A 368 -35.01 42.58 -2.77
CA GLN A 368 -35.76 43.23 -3.85
C GLN A 368 -37.27 43.23 -3.58
#